data_d5ca89e018756cfd066dfb6abcb2da91
#
_entry.id   d5ca89e018756cfd066dfb6abcb2da91
#
_cell.length_a   1.000
_cell.length_b   1.000
_cell.length_c   1.000
_cell.angle_alpha   90.00
_cell.angle_beta   90.00
_cell.angle_gamma   90.00
#
_symmetry.space_group_name_H-M   'P 1'
#
loop_
_entity.id
_entity.type
_entity.pdbx_description
1 polymer ?
#
loop_
_entity_poly.entity_id
_entity_poly.type
_entity_poly.pdbx_seq_one_letter_code
_entity_poly.pdbx_strand_id
1 'polypeptide(L)'
;MSFPTIAHCIKSYTMIRYNYLCINEVDMINEVVSVKMPVKEKIRILKNHFEPENATGREARLSLVTGIHGDELDGQYVCYEVIRQIKAHPELLTGTVDVYPCINPLGMDMGARGIPMFDLDMNRVFPGDNNGAMAEYVAAEVVNDIIGSDLCIDVHSSNVYIKEAPQVRLNEDCADKLLPYAKIMNADFVWVYSSITVREATLAYSLNKLGVPTLVTEMGVGLRINNAYCRQLIDGIFNIMIELGIWQGERPAVKEPIMSTEGQVDFIHAEHAGLFVSALGEQMGHIKKGERIGDIISPVDGEILQEIISPADGIVFSLRENPVIYKGTLLARVYAVR
;
A
#
# COMPACT_ATOMS: atom_id res chain seq x y z
N MET A 1 34.65 19.74 -51.13
CA MET A 1 34.72 19.09 -49.79
C MET A 1 33.44 18.38 -49.56
N SER A 2 33.42 17.09 -49.79
CA SER A 2 32.26 16.20 -49.70
C SER A 2 32.12 15.64 -48.28
N PHE A 3 30.93 15.76 -47.69
CA PHE A 3 30.59 15.13 -46.43
C PHE A 3 30.32 13.64 -46.66
N PRO A 4 30.83 12.73 -45.81
CA PRO A 4 30.51 11.31 -45.94
C PRO A 4 29.19 11.00 -45.22
N THR A 5 28.38 10.22 -45.93
CA THR A 5 27.12 9.60 -45.58
C THR A 5 27.26 8.67 -44.36
N ILE A 6 26.44 8.89 -43.35
CA ILE A 6 26.30 7.96 -42.19
C ILE A 6 25.36 6.84 -42.63
N ALA A 7 25.91 5.73 -43.06
CA ALA A 7 25.24 4.45 -43.21
C ALA A 7 26.12 3.36 -42.60
N HIS A 8 25.53 2.46 -41.86
CA HIS A 8 26.07 1.26 -41.19
C HIS A 8 26.53 1.38 -39.76
N CYS A 9 25.58 1.28 -38.85
CA CYS A 9 25.76 0.45 -37.65
C CYS A 9 24.38 0.03 -37.06
N ILE A 10 23.68 -0.85 -37.78
CA ILE A 10 22.60 -1.64 -37.20
C ILE A 10 23.15 -3.08 -37.09
N LYS A 11 23.84 -3.39 -36.01
CA LYS A 11 24.15 -4.76 -35.61
C LYS A 11 23.20 -5.21 -34.54
N SER A 12 22.32 -6.13 -34.96
CA SER A 12 21.71 -7.23 -34.22
C SER A 12 21.48 -7.02 -32.71
N TYR A 13 20.33 -6.43 -32.35
CA TYR A 13 19.68 -6.80 -31.12
C TYR A 13 18.91 -8.10 -31.38
N THR A 14 19.44 -9.18 -30.84
CA THR A 14 18.74 -10.46 -30.74
C THR A 14 17.52 -10.21 -29.86
N MET A 15 16.35 -10.06 -30.49
CA MET A 15 15.07 -10.10 -29.77
C MET A 15 14.94 -11.49 -29.18
N ILE A 16 15.11 -11.58 -27.86
CA ILE A 16 14.62 -12.72 -27.10
C ILE A 16 13.10 -12.66 -27.21
N ARG A 17 12.55 -13.39 -28.18
CA ARG A 17 11.12 -13.67 -28.25
C ARG A 17 10.83 -14.56 -27.04
N TYR A 18 10.33 -13.97 -25.97
CA TYR A 18 9.51 -14.71 -25.03
C TYR A 18 8.30 -15.21 -25.81
N ASN A 19 8.23 -16.53 -26.04
CA ASN A 19 6.99 -17.17 -26.44
C ASN A 19 6.00 -16.99 -25.26
N TYR A 20 5.28 -15.90 -25.26
CA TYR A 20 4.00 -15.86 -24.58
C TYR A 20 3.11 -16.84 -25.30
N LEU A 21 2.88 -18.01 -24.71
CA LEU A 21 1.73 -18.82 -25.04
C LEU A 21 0.53 -17.87 -25.05
N CYS A 22 -0.13 -17.73 -26.20
CA CYS A 22 -1.43 -17.11 -26.29
C CYS A 22 -2.40 -17.95 -25.48
N ILE A 23 -2.47 -17.69 -24.18
CA ILE A 23 -3.66 -17.94 -23.41
C ILE A 23 -4.68 -17.00 -24.06
N ASN A 24 -5.83 -17.50 -24.50
CA ASN A 24 -6.94 -16.67 -24.93
C ASN A 24 -7.07 -15.56 -23.90
N GLU A 25 -6.77 -14.32 -24.30
CA GLU A 25 -7.06 -13.12 -23.53
C GLU A 25 -8.60 -13.02 -23.44
N VAL A 26 -9.19 -13.86 -22.62
CA VAL A 26 -10.48 -13.54 -22.03
C VAL A 26 -10.21 -12.28 -21.24
N ASP A 27 -10.93 -11.21 -21.54
CA ASP A 27 -10.76 -9.90 -20.92
C ASP A 27 -10.77 -10.02 -19.39
N MET A 28 -9.59 -10.25 -18.79
CA MET A 28 -9.41 -10.30 -17.33
C MET A 28 -9.54 -8.91 -16.71
N ILE A 29 -9.58 -7.86 -17.55
CA ILE A 29 -9.71 -6.48 -17.10
C ILE A 29 -11.18 -6.07 -17.22
N ASN A 30 -11.81 -5.87 -16.07
CA ASN A 30 -13.20 -5.47 -15.97
C ASN A 30 -13.32 -4.01 -15.53
N GLU A 31 -14.27 -3.29 -16.11
CA GLU A 31 -14.64 -1.94 -15.67
C GLU A 31 -15.60 -2.07 -14.46
N VAL A 32 -15.14 -1.62 -13.28
CA VAL A 32 -15.96 -1.58 -12.05
C VAL A 32 -16.95 -0.44 -12.14
N VAL A 33 -16.46 0.74 -12.49
CA VAL A 33 -17.27 1.94 -12.67
C VAL A 33 -16.65 2.87 -13.68
N SER A 34 -17.48 3.60 -14.43
CA SER A 34 -17.02 4.65 -15.33
C SER A 34 -17.86 5.92 -15.19
N VAL A 35 -17.18 7.04 -15.03
CA VAL A 35 -17.81 8.35 -14.89
C VAL A 35 -17.49 9.22 -16.11
N LYS A 36 -18.53 9.77 -16.75
CA LYS A 36 -18.37 10.65 -17.91
C LYS A 36 -17.89 12.04 -17.47
N MET A 37 -16.86 12.52 -18.15
CA MET A 37 -16.35 13.88 -17.98
C MET A 37 -17.01 14.84 -18.98
N PRO A 38 -17.00 16.17 -18.73
CA PRO A 38 -17.71 17.17 -19.57
C PRO A 38 -17.36 17.11 -21.07
N VAL A 39 -16.11 16.78 -21.41
CA VAL A 39 -15.63 16.75 -22.82
C VAL A 39 -15.65 15.33 -23.41
N LYS A 40 -16.55 14.47 -22.96
CA LYS A 40 -16.72 13.06 -23.38
C LYS A 40 -15.62 12.10 -22.95
N GLU A 41 -14.59 12.55 -22.23
CA GLU A 41 -13.65 11.66 -21.58
C GLU A 41 -14.34 10.87 -20.46
N LYS A 42 -13.68 9.82 -19.99
CA LYS A 42 -14.17 8.97 -18.88
C LYS A 42 -13.08 8.73 -17.88
N ILE A 43 -13.44 8.85 -16.62
CA ILE A 43 -12.68 8.24 -15.53
C ILE A 43 -13.19 6.82 -15.38
N ARG A 44 -12.27 5.84 -15.35
CA ARG A 44 -12.61 4.43 -15.19
C ARG A 44 -11.85 3.84 -14.01
N ILE A 45 -12.55 3.09 -13.19
CA ILE A 45 -11.92 2.21 -12.21
C ILE A 45 -11.97 0.81 -12.79
N LEU A 46 -10.79 0.20 -12.91
CA LEU A 46 -10.60 -1.10 -13.52
C LEU A 46 -10.13 -2.10 -12.47
N LYS A 47 -10.52 -3.35 -12.63
CA LYS A 47 -9.96 -4.48 -11.87
C LYS A 47 -9.47 -5.57 -12.81
N ASN A 48 -8.51 -6.36 -12.34
CA ASN A 48 -8.24 -7.68 -12.92
C ASN A 48 -9.03 -8.71 -12.12
N HIS A 49 -9.80 -9.53 -12.83
CA HIS A 49 -10.59 -10.61 -12.26
C HIS A 49 -9.97 -11.94 -12.67
N PHE A 50 -9.61 -12.75 -11.68
CA PHE A 50 -9.05 -14.07 -11.88
C PHE A 50 -9.92 -15.11 -11.21
N GLU A 51 -10.27 -16.16 -11.94
CA GLU A 51 -11.00 -17.31 -11.44
C GLU A 51 -10.38 -18.61 -12.00
N PRO A 52 -10.51 -19.75 -11.30
CA PRO A 52 -10.04 -21.01 -11.82
C PRO A 52 -10.84 -21.43 -13.07
N GLU A 53 -10.21 -22.22 -13.95
CA GLU A 53 -10.83 -22.66 -15.23
C GLU A 53 -12.21 -23.33 -15.04
N ASN A 54 -12.40 -24.01 -13.91
CA ASN A 54 -13.64 -24.70 -13.59
C ASN A 54 -14.39 -24.04 -12.42
N ALA A 55 -14.41 -22.71 -12.38
CA ALA A 55 -15.09 -21.97 -11.34
C ALA A 55 -16.57 -22.34 -11.24
N THR A 56 -17.06 -22.51 -10.02
CA THR A 56 -18.48 -22.84 -9.71
C THR A 56 -19.23 -21.64 -9.12
N GLY A 57 -18.48 -20.54 -8.83
CA GLY A 57 -18.98 -19.35 -8.16
C GLY A 57 -19.16 -19.52 -6.64
N ARG A 58 -18.55 -20.55 -6.06
CA ARG A 58 -18.57 -20.85 -4.61
C ARG A 58 -17.18 -20.85 -3.98
N GLU A 59 -16.18 -20.60 -4.79
CA GLU A 59 -14.79 -20.53 -4.38
C GLU A 59 -14.56 -19.32 -3.46
N ALA A 60 -13.59 -19.45 -2.56
CA ALA A 60 -13.17 -18.33 -1.75
C ALA A 60 -12.68 -17.17 -2.63
N ARG A 61 -12.99 -15.94 -2.23
CA ARG A 61 -12.70 -14.71 -2.99
C ARG A 61 -11.87 -13.72 -2.18
N LEU A 62 -10.74 -13.33 -2.73
CA LEU A 62 -9.89 -12.27 -2.21
C LEU A 62 -10.01 -11.02 -3.07
N SER A 63 -10.24 -9.86 -2.45
CA SER A 63 -10.08 -8.54 -3.07
C SER A 63 -8.80 -7.86 -2.62
N LEU A 64 -7.97 -7.42 -3.56
CA LEU A 64 -6.74 -6.66 -3.32
C LEU A 64 -6.93 -5.24 -3.87
N VAL A 65 -6.96 -4.25 -2.99
CA VAL A 65 -7.26 -2.85 -3.34
C VAL A 65 -6.07 -1.96 -3.04
N THR A 66 -5.79 -1.02 -3.93
CA THR A 66 -4.78 0.03 -3.73
C THR A 66 -5.09 1.29 -4.54
N GLY A 67 -4.27 2.33 -4.36
CA GLY A 67 -4.40 3.58 -5.11
C GLY A 67 -5.64 4.39 -4.77
N ILE A 68 -6.14 4.27 -3.55
CA ILE A 68 -7.13 5.21 -2.97
C ILE A 68 -6.49 6.58 -2.85
N HIS A 69 -5.21 6.62 -2.44
CA HIS A 69 -4.38 7.80 -2.51
C HIS A 69 -3.44 7.68 -3.72
N GLY A 70 -3.42 8.71 -4.57
CA GLY A 70 -2.70 8.64 -5.83
C GLY A 70 -1.17 8.79 -5.70
N ASP A 71 -0.69 9.28 -4.57
CA ASP A 71 0.74 9.41 -4.26
C ASP A 71 1.35 8.16 -3.59
N GLU A 72 0.56 7.11 -3.34
CA GLU A 72 0.98 5.88 -2.67
C GLU A 72 1.24 4.76 -3.71
N LEU A 73 2.51 4.62 -4.17
CA LEU A 73 2.85 3.81 -5.34
C LEU A 73 3.31 2.37 -5.05
N ASP A 74 3.64 2.03 -3.81
CA ASP A 74 4.05 0.66 -3.44
C ASP A 74 2.96 -0.36 -3.80
N GLY A 75 1.69 -0.02 -3.53
CA GLY A 75 0.55 -0.89 -3.78
C GLY A 75 0.36 -1.25 -5.26
N GLN A 76 0.60 -0.31 -6.18
CA GLN A 76 0.52 -0.59 -7.62
C GLN A 76 1.57 -1.61 -8.05
N TYR A 77 2.78 -1.52 -7.49
CA TYR A 77 3.83 -2.51 -7.76
C TYR A 77 3.48 -3.88 -7.17
N VAL A 78 2.87 -3.91 -5.98
CA VAL A 78 2.34 -5.14 -5.37
C VAL A 78 1.28 -5.76 -6.28
N CYS A 79 0.29 -4.99 -6.73
CA CYS A 79 -0.73 -5.46 -7.67
C CYS A 79 -0.12 -6.00 -8.96
N TYR A 80 0.85 -5.27 -9.55
CA TYR A 80 1.54 -5.72 -10.75
C TYR A 80 2.18 -7.10 -10.57
N GLU A 81 2.91 -7.32 -9.47
CA GLU A 81 3.60 -8.58 -9.22
C GLU A 81 2.62 -9.73 -8.90
N VAL A 82 1.55 -9.46 -8.14
CA VAL A 82 0.50 -10.46 -7.86
C VAL A 82 -0.17 -10.89 -9.16
N ILE A 83 -0.59 -9.94 -10.00
CA ILE A 83 -1.16 -10.21 -11.33
C ILE A 83 -0.20 -11.02 -12.18
N ARG A 84 1.09 -10.65 -12.21
CA ARG A 84 2.12 -11.32 -13.00
C ARG A 84 2.31 -12.77 -12.57
N GLN A 85 2.33 -13.03 -11.26
CA GLN A 85 2.50 -14.39 -10.72
C GLN A 85 1.27 -15.25 -11.01
N ILE A 86 0.05 -14.73 -10.83
CA ILE A 86 -1.18 -15.48 -11.16
C ILE A 86 -1.21 -15.80 -12.66
N LYS A 87 -0.86 -14.84 -13.54
CA LYS A 87 -0.79 -15.08 -14.99
C LYS A 87 0.30 -16.09 -15.39
N ALA A 88 1.40 -16.15 -14.65
CA ALA A 88 2.48 -17.10 -14.91
C ALA A 88 2.13 -18.54 -14.49
N HIS A 89 1.23 -18.70 -13.51
CA HIS A 89 0.88 -19.99 -12.92
C HIS A 89 -0.63 -20.11 -12.69
N PRO A 90 -1.47 -19.96 -13.74
CA PRO A 90 -2.92 -20.01 -13.61
C PRO A 90 -3.43 -21.35 -13.08
N GLU A 91 -2.67 -22.42 -13.30
CA GLU A 91 -2.96 -23.79 -12.82
C GLU A 91 -2.93 -23.91 -11.30
N LEU A 92 -2.29 -22.96 -10.60
CA LEU A 92 -2.23 -22.94 -9.13
C LEU A 92 -3.40 -22.19 -8.51
N LEU A 93 -4.20 -21.50 -9.32
CA LEU A 93 -5.34 -20.73 -8.84
C LEU A 93 -6.54 -21.66 -8.62
N THR A 94 -7.09 -21.65 -7.41
CA THR A 94 -8.22 -22.49 -6.98
C THR A 94 -9.36 -21.69 -6.36
N GLY A 95 -9.24 -20.39 -6.32
CA GLY A 95 -10.27 -19.45 -5.87
C GLY A 95 -10.27 -18.18 -6.72
N THR A 96 -11.08 -17.21 -6.33
CA THR A 96 -11.24 -15.95 -7.05
C THR A 96 -10.36 -14.87 -6.46
N VAL A 97 -9.67 -14.12 -7.34
CA VAL A 97 -8.87 -12.95 -6.95
C VAL A 97 -9.28 -11.76 -7.80
N ASP A 98 -9.76 -10.71 -7.14
CA ASP A 98 -10.01 -9.40 -7.74
C ASP A 98 -8.92 -8.42 -7.34
N VAL A 99 -8.23 -7.85 -8.31
CA VAL A 99 -7.14 -6.88 -8.07
C VAL A 99 -7.56 -5.52 -8.61
N TYR A 100 -7.65 -4.54 -7.72
CA TYR A 100 -7.98 -3.13 -8.04
C TYR A 100 -6.73 -2.28 -7.91
N PRO A 101 -5.97 -2.10 -8.99
CA PRO A 101 -4.65 -1.48 -8.89
C PRO A 101 -4.69 0.04 -8.67
N CYS A 102 -5.83 0.69 -8.92
CA CYS A 102 -5.95 2.13 -8.70
C CYS A 102 -7.41 2.57 -8.57
N ILE A 103 -7.79 3.03 -7.40
CA ILE A 103 -9.14 3.58 -7.13
C ILE A 103 -9.22 5.09 -7.45
N ASN A 104 -8.08 5.80 -7.42
CA ASN A 104 -7.97 7.22 -7.72
C ASN A 104 -6.99 7.49 -8.88
N PRO A 105 -7.35 7.19 -10.12
CA PRO A 105 -6.45 7.36 -11.27
C PRO A 105 -6.04 8.81 -11.50
N LEU A 106 -6.91 9.79 -11.23
CA LEU A 106 -6.57 11.20 -11.35
C LEU A 106 -5.53 11.65 -10.32
N GLY A 107 -5.65 11.15 -9.10
CA GLY A 107 -4.65 11.38 -8.06
C GLY A 107 -3.31 10.76 -8.44
N MET A 108 -3.33 9.53 -8.97
CA MET A 108 -2.12 8.83 -9.42
C MET A 108 -1.40 9.59 -10.55
N ASP A 109 -2.11 10.03 -11.57
CA ASP A 109 -1.55 10.80 -12.68
C ASP A 109 -0.88 12.11 -12.22
N MET A 110 -1.42 12.72 -11.16
CA MET A 110 -0.89 13.96 -10.59
C MET A 110 0.11 13.74 -9.45
N GLY A 111 0.31 12.52 -8.99
CA GLY A 111 1.07 12.23 -7.79
C GLY A 111 0.48 12.91 -6.54
N ALA A 112 -0.83 13.00 -6.48
CA ALA A 112 -1.57 13.69 -5.43
C ALA A 112 -2.34 12.69 -4.56
N ARG A 113 -2.40 12.93 -3.25
CA ARG A 113 -3.12 12.08 -2.31
C ARG A 113 -4.61 11.97 -2.65
N GLY A 114 -5.29 13.08 -2.76
CA GLY A 114 -6.72 13.16 -3.02
C GLY A 114 -7.07 13.22 -4.51
N ILE A 115 -8.35 13.42 -4.80
CA ILE A 115 -8.85 13.69 -6.15
C ILE A 115 -8.53 15.16 -6.46
N PRO A 116 -7.62 15.47 -7.42
CA PRO A 116 -7.06 16.81 -7.58
C PRO A 116 -8.09 17.90 -7.88
N MET A 117 -9.18 17.57 -8.59
CA MET A 117 -10.23 18.54 -8.95
C MET A 117 -11.03 19.07 -7.75
N PHE A 118 -11.04 18.33 -6.65
CA PHE A 118 -11.89 18.59 -5.49
C PHE A 118 -11.11 18.72 -4.19
N ASP A 119 -9.79 18.50 -4.23
CA ASP A 119 -8.94 18.37 -3.03
C ASP A 119 -9.56 17.40 -1.99
N LEU A 120 -10.17 16.33 -2.49
CA LEU A 120 -10.95 15.39 -1.71
C LEU A 120 -10.16 14.10 -1.44
N ASP A 121 -9.94 13.78 -0.17
CA ASP A 121 -9.41 12.48 0.25
C ASP A 121 -10.51 11.42 0.06
N MET A 122 -10.32 10.54 -0.95
CA MET A 122 -11.29 9.50 -1.26
C MET A 122 -11.51 8.53 -0.09
N ASN A 123 -10.50 8.34 0.78
CA ASN A 123 -10.62 7.53 1.98
C ASN A 123 -11.36 8.27 3.14
N ARG A 124 -12.24 9.23 2.77
CA ARG A 124 -13.17 9.95 3.64
C ARG A 124 -14.60 9.97 3.08
N VAL A 125 -14.84 9.19 2.03
CA VAL A 125 -16.15 9.16 1.34
C VAL A 125 -16.82 7.79 1.38
N PHE A 126 -16.11 6.74 1.75
CA PHE A 126 -16.70 5.40 1.86
C PHE A 126 -17.74 5.31 2.99
N PRO A 127 -18.81 4.51 2.82
CA PRO A 127 -19.09 3.57 1.72
C PRO A 127 -19.58 4.22 0.42
N GLY A 128 -19.75 5.53 0.36
CA GLY A 128 -20.28 6.23 -0.79
C GLY A 128 -21.81 6.29 -0.84
N ASP A 129 -22.32 6.87 -1.92
CA ASP A 129 -23.76 6.95 -2.23
C ASP A 129 -23.95 6.86 -3.75
N ASN A 130 -24.79 5.92 -4.20
CA ASN A 130 -25.09 5.73 -5.63
C ASN A 130 -25.79 6.93 -6.28
N ASN A 131 -26.38 7.82 -5.48
CA ASN A 131 -27.02 9.05 -5.93
C ASN A 131 -26.21 10.31 -5.58
N GLY A 132 -25.04 10.13 -5.00
CA GLY A 132 -24.17 11.20 -4.53
C GLY A 132 -23.36 11.87 -5.63
N ALA A 133 -22.42 12.71 -5.22
CA ALA A 133 -21.44 13.33 -6.12
C ALA A 133 -20.49 12.26 -6.71
N MET A 134 -19.70 12.64 -7.72
CA MET A 134 -18.84 11.71 -8.46
C MET A 134 -18.00 10.78 -7.56
N ALA A 135 -17.36 11.34 -6.54
CA ALA A 135 -16.51 10.54 -5.64
C ALA A 135 -17.33 9.56 -4.78
N GLU A 136 -18.50 9.99 -4.30
CA GLU A 136 -19.41 9.15 -3.53
C GLU A 136 -19.99 8.02 -4.38
N TYR A 137 -20.36 8.32 -5.62
CA TYR A 137 -20.82 7.32 -6.59
C TYR A 137 -19.72 6.27 -6.88
N VAL A 138 -18.50 6.73 -7.17
CA VAL A 138 -17.35 5.81 -7.42
C VAL A 138 -17.07 4.96 -6.18
N ALA A 139 -17.09 5.54 -4.98
CA ALA A 139 -16.88 4.81 -3.73
C ALA A 139 -17.94 3.72 -3.52
N ALA A 140 -19.22 4.05 -3.78
CA ALA A 140 -20.32 3.10 -3.65
C ALA A 140 -20.20 1.92 -4.63
N GLU A 141 -19.89 2.18 -5.89
CA GLU A 141 -19.71 1.14 -6.90
C GLU A 141 -18.52 0.22 -6.57
N VAL A 142 -17.39 0.78 -6.09
CA VAL A 142 -16.24 -0.01 -5.63
C VAL A 142 -16.62 -0.89 -4.44
N VAL A 143 -17.31 -0.36 -3.45
CA VAL A 143 -17.78 -1.14 -2.29
C VAL A 143 -18.73 -2.25 -2.73
N ASN A 144 -19.71 -1.94 -3.60
CA ASN A 144 -20.66 -2.93 -4.12
C ASN A 144 -19.97 -4.08 -4.86
N ASP A 145 -18.91 -3.79 -5.61
CA ASP A 145 -18.17 -4.81 -6.35
C ASP A 145 -17.29 -5.69 -5.43
N ILE A 146 -16.82 -5.16 -4.30
CA ILE A 146 -16.04 -5.91 -3.29
C ILE A 146 -16.91 -6.75 -2.37
N ILE A 147 -18.16 -6.35 -2.11
CA ILE A 147 -19.09 -7.11 -1.25
C ILE A 147 -19.17 -8.56 -1.73
N GLY A 148 -19.11 -9.50 -0.77
CA GLY A 148 -19.08 -10.93 -1.02
C GLY A 148 -17.68 -11.53 -1.09
N SER A 149 -16.62 -10.73 -0.95
CA SER A 149 -15.26 -11.26 -0.73
C SER A 149 -15.11 -11.84 0.68
N ASP A 150 -14.39 -12.96 0.78
CA ASP A 150 -14.07 -13.59 2.07
C ASP A 150 -13.03 -12.77 2.85
N LEU A 151 -12.17 -12.06 2.13
CA LEU A 151 -11.21 -11.11 2.68
C LEU A 151 -10.92 -10.00 1.66
N CYS A 152 -10.73 -8.78 2.17
CA CYS A 152 -10.16 -7.67 1.41
C CYS A 152 -8.83 -7.25 2.03
N ILE A 153 -7.85 -6.91 1.20
CA ILE A 153 -6.58 -6.31 1.61
C ILE A 153 -6.52 -4.92 0.99
N ASP A 154 -6.51 -3.90 1.84
CA ASP A 154 -6.42 -2.49 1.48
C ASP A 154 -4.97 -2.03 1.67
N VAL A 155 -4.25 -1.87 0.55
CA VAL A 155 -2.81 -1.59 0.54
C VAL A 155 -2.55 -0.11 0.39
N HIS A 156 -1.90 0.45 1.40
CA HIS A 156 -1.46 1.83 1.45
C HIS A 156 0.06 1.94 1.53
N SER A 157 0.60 3.06 1.09
CA SER A 157 1.91 3.53 1.51
C SER A 157 1.76 4.64 2.53
N SER A 158 2.84 4.94 3.26
CA SER A 158 2.84 6.14 4.09
C SER A 158 2.80 7.41 3.23
N ASN A 159 2.47 8.55 3.83
CA ASN A 159 2.46 9.82 3.10
C ASN A 159 3.88 10.21 2.63
N VAL A 160 3.98 11.28 1.83
CA VAL A 160 5.24 11.78 1.25
C VAL A 160 6.27 12.31 2.28
N TYR A 161 5.90 12.35 3.55
CA TYR A 161 6.72 12.94 4.60
C TYR A 161 7.43 11.93 5.49
N ILE A 162 6.85 10.76 5.68
CA ILE A 162 7.30 9.76 6.65
C ILE A 162 7.43 8.41 5.95
N LYS A 163 8.55 7.75 6.18
CA LYS A 163 8.77 6.36 5.78
C LYS A 163 8.33 5.44 6.93
N GLU A 164 7.56 4.42 6.61
CA GLU A 164 7.09 3.42 7.58
C GLU A 164 7.56 2.02 7.19
N ALA A 165 7.94 1.22 8.18
CA ALA A 165 8.15 -0.22 8.00
C ALA A 165 6.82 -0.91 7.70
N PRO A 166 6.82 -2.06 6.98
CA PRO A 166 5.60 -2.78 6.69
C PRO A 166 4.80 -3.11 7.95
N GLN A 167 3.55 -2.70 7.99
CA GLN A 167 2.67 -2.88 9.14
C GLN A 167 1.24 -3.20 8.72
N VAL A 168 0.56 -4.00 9.51
CA VAL A 168 -0.89 -4.19 9.44
C VAL A 168 -1.53 -3.36 10.54
N ARG A 169 -2.56 -2.61 10.19
CA ARG A 169 -3.34 -1.79 11.12
C ARG A 169 -4.72 -2.40 11.32
N LEU A 170 -5.02 -2.75 12.55
CA LEU A 170 -6.29 -3.35 12.95
C LEU A 170 -7.03 -2.45 13.92
N ASN A 171 -8.34 -2.29 13.69
CA ASN A 171 -9.22 -1.78 14.72
C ASN A 171 -9.53 -2.87 15.73
N GLU A 172 -9.58 -2.54 17.04
CA GLU A 172 -9.88 -3.48 18.11
C GLU A 172 -11.22 -4.22 17.92
N ASP A 173 -12.23 -3.56 17.32
CA ASP A 173 -13.56 -4.15 17.09
C ASP A 173 -13.54 -5.34 16.10
N CYS A 174 -12.55 -5.43 15.24
CA CYS A 174 -12.40 -6.49 14.25
C CYS A 174 -11.09 -7.29 14.41
N ALA A 175 -10.28 -6.96 15.42
CA ALA A 175 -8.95 -7.55 15.60
C ALA A 175 -8.99 -9.07 15.74
N ASP A 176 -9.88 -9.63 16.55
CA ASP A 176 -9.97 -11.09 16.76
C ASP A 176 -10.17 -11.85 15.44
N LYS A 177 -11.00 -11.32 14.55
CA LYS A 177 -11.31 -11.93 13.26
C LYS A 177 -10.16 -11.81 12.26
N LEU A 178 -9.43 -10.69 12.29
CA LEU A 178 -8.40 -10.35 11.31
C LEU A 178 -6.98 -10.76 11.75
N LEU A 179 -6.76 -10.95 13.05
CA LEU A 179 -5.44 -11.26 13.60
C LEU A 179 -4.78 -12.51 13.00
N PRO A 180 -5.50 -13.63 12.70
CA PRO A 180 -4.89 -14.77 12.03
C PRO A 180 -4.26 -14.41 10.69
N TYR A 181 -4.94 -13.59 9.87
CA TYR A 181 -4.42 -13.11 8.58
C TYR A 181 -3.30 -12.09 8.74
N ALA A 182 -3.42 -11.18 9.72
CA ALA A 182 -2.38 -10.20 10.00
C ALA A 182 -1.04 -10.85 10.37
N LYS A 183 -1.06 -11.98 11.09
CA LYS A 183 0.15 -12.71 11.50
C LYS A 183 0.90 -13.35 10.33
N ILE A 184 0.23 -13.69 9.25
CA ILE A 184 0.83 -14.31 8.06
C ILE A 184 1.06 -13.33 6.92
N MET A 185 0.72 -12.04 7.12
CA MET A 185 0.88 -10.98 6.12
C MET A 185 2.34 -10.57 5.88
N ASN A 186 3.28 -11.14 6.61
CA ASN A 186 4.70 -10.80 6.55
C ASN A 186 5.03 -9.32 6.86
N ALA A 187 4.14 -8.62 7.54
CA ALA A 187 4.43 -7.29 8.05
C ALA A 187 5.46 -7.35 9.20
N ASP A 188 6.17 -6.25 9.45
CA ASP A 188 7.08 -6.13 10.59
C ASP A 188 6.31 -5.90 11.89
N PHE A 189 5.17 -5.18 11.78
CA PHE A 189 4.31 -4.85 12.90
C PHE A 189 2.85 -5.15 12.61
N VAL A 190 2.12 -5.57 13.64
CA VAL A 190 0.67 -5.51 13.69
C VAL A 190 0.28 -4.50 14.76
N TRP A 191 -0.33 -3.42 14.35
CA TRP A 191 -0.77 -2.35 15.24
C TRP A 191 -2.27 -2.43 15.44
N VAL A 192 -2.67 -2.77 16.67
CA VAL A 192 -4.07 -2.74 17.08
C VAL A 192 -4.34 -1.40 17.77
N TYR A 193 -5.25 -0.62 17.22
CA TYR A 193 -5.62 0.69 17.75
C TYR A 193 -7.07 0.74 18.25
N SER A 194 -7.33 1.64 19.20
CA SER A 194 -8.64 1.79 19.81
C SER A 194 -9.70 2.28 18.82
N SER A 195 -10.92 1.77 18.95
CA SER A 195 -12.08 2.18 18.16
C SER A 195 -12.41 3.68 18.27
N ILE A 196 -11.98 4.36 19.34
CA ILE A 196 -12.18 5.81 19.53
C ILE A 196 -11.46 6.64 18.44
N THR A 197 -10.39 6.11 17.87
CA THR A 197 -9.59 6.79 16.83
C THR A 197 -10.04 6.46 15.41
N VAL A 198 -11.09 5.67 15.26
CA VAL A 198 -11.56 5.19 13.95
C VAL A 198 -12.09 6.31 13.09
N ARG A 199 -11.70 6.27 11.84
CA ARG A 199 -12.23 7.13 10.79
C ARG A 199 -13.31 6.37 10.03
N GLU A 200 -14.56 6.64 10.37
CA GLU A 200 -15.74 5.89 9.90
C GLU A 200 -15.96 5.90 8.38
N ALA A 201 -15.34 6.83 7.67
CA ALA A 201 -15.49 6.98 6.22
C ALA A 201 -14.33 6.40 5.40
N THR A 202 -13.58 5.43 5.95
CA THR A 202 -12.54 4.70 5.20
C THR A 202 -13.10 3.45 4.54
N LEU A 203 -12.44 2.97 3.47
CA LEU A 203 -12.81 1.73 2.79
C LEU A 203 -12.86 0.57 3.77
N ALA A 204 -11.78 0.34 4.51
CA ALA A 204 -11.67 -0.78 5.44
C ALA A 204 -12.72 -0.75 6.55
N TYR A 205 -13.00 0.42 7.14
CA TYR A 205 -14.06 0.55 8.14
C TYR A 205 -15.42 0.17 7.55
N SER A 206 -15.74 0.73 6.38
CA SER A 206 -17.02 0.49 5.70
C SER A 206 -17.21 -0.98 5.33
N LEU A 207 -16.19 -1.61 4.76
CA LEU A 207 -16.25 -3.03 4.38
C LEU A 207 -16.36 -3.95 5.61
N ASN A 208 -15.62 -3.69 6.68
CA ASN A 208 -15.74 -4.44 7.93
C ASN A 208 -17.15 -4.34 8.53
N LYS A 209 -17.78 -3.15 8.48
CA LYS A 209 -19.17 -2.95 8.92
C LYS A 209 -20.18 -3.67 8.02
N LEU A 210 -19.89 -3.77 6.72
CA LEU A 210 -20.72 -4.49 5.75
C LEU A 210 -20.47 -6.01 5.73
N GLY A 211 -19.59 -6.49 6.61
CA GLY A 211 -19.35 -7.93 6.79
C GLY A 211 -18.22 -8.51 5.93
N VAL A 212 -17.49 -7.69 5.19
CA VAL A 212 -16.26 -8.10 4.47
C VAL A 212 -15.04 -7.84 5.36
N PRO A 213 -14.39 -8.89 5.89
CA PRO A 213 -13.17 -8.73 6.67
C PRO A 213 -12.11 -8.00 5.84
N THR A 214 -11.57 -6.90 6.35
CA THR A 214 -10.65 -6.07 5.60
C THR A 214 -9.42 -5.71 6.43
N LEU A 215 -8.24 -6.14 5.93
CA LEU A 215 -6.93 -5.77 6.47
C LEU A 215 -6.47 -4.45 5.84
N VAL A 216 -5.91 -3.56 6.63
CA VAL A 216 -5.18 -2.38 6.14
C VAL A 216 -3.69 -2.64 6.30
N THR A 217 -2.94 -2.46 5.23
CA THR A 217 -1.47 -2.49 5.26
C THR A 217 -0.90 -1.13 4.94
N GLU A 218 0.18 -0.77 5.60
CA GLU A 218 0.91 0.48 5.38
C GLU A 218 2.40 0.19 5.30
N MET A 219 3.12 0.82 4.38
CA MET A 219 4.57 0.68 4.22
C MET A 219 5.19 1.81 3.42
N GLY A 220 6.52 1.87 3.41
CA GLY A 220 7.27 2.76 2.52
C GLY A 220 7.01 4.26 2.75
N VAL A 221 7.06 5.02 1.68
CA VAL A 221 6.84 6.47 1.66
C VAL A 221 6.23 6.89 0.32
N GLY A 222 5.32 7.83 0.33
CA GLY A 222 4.65 8.32 -0.88
C GLY A 222 5.61 8.76 -1.99
N LEU A 223 5.15 8.65 -3.24
CA LEU A 223 5.90 8.94 -4.48
C LEU A 223 7.16 8.07 -4.67
N ARG A 224 7.24 6.93 -4.02
CA ARG A 224 8.36 5.97 -4.13
C ARG A 224 7.81 4.56 -4.21
N ILE A 225 8.68 3.64 -4.67
CA ILE A 225 8.45 2.19 -4.63
C ILE A 225 9.61 1.57 -3.84
N ASN A 226 9.29 0.96 -2.71
CA ASN A 226 10.26 0.19 -1.92
C ASN A 226 10.16 -1.30 -2.27
N ASN A 227 10.98 -1.74 -3.22
CA ASN A 227 10.95 -3.11 -3.72
C ASN A 227 11.12 -4.19 -2.63
N ALA A 228 11.84 -3.91 -1.55
CA ALA A 228 12.03 -4.86 -0.46
C ALA A 228 10.74 -5.05 0.34
N TYR A 229 10.10 -3.95 0.70
CA TYR A 229 8.81 -3.96 1.42
C TYR A 229 7.69 -4.55 0.56
N CYS A 230 7.66 -4.18 -0.74
CA CYS A 230 6.69 -4.76 -1.68
C CYS A 230 6.83 -6.29 -1.78
N ARG A 231 8.05 -6.82 -1.92
CA ARG A 231 8.28 -8.28 -1.96
C ARG A 231 7.82 -8.97 -0.67
N GLN A 232 8.13 -8.37 0.48
CA GLN A 232 7.70 -8.88 1.78
C GLN A 232 6.16 -8.96 1.87
N LEU A 233 5.45 -7.93 1.40
CA LEU A 233 4.00 -7.90 1.39
C LEU A 233 3.38 -8.87 0.39
N ILE A 234 3.99 -9.04 -0.79
CA ILE A 234 3.56 -10.02 -1.81
C ILE A 234 3.61 -11.43 -1.25
N ASP A 235 4.69 -11.80 -0.55
CA ASP A 235 4.80 -13.09 0.12
C ASP A 235 3.66 -13.28 1.14
N GLY A 236 3.31 -12.24 1.89
CA GLY A 236 2.17 -12.23 2.82
C GLY A 236 0.82 -12.41 2.12
N ILE A 237 0.61 -11.76 0.98
CA ILE A 237 -0.60 -11.92 0.17
C ILE A 237 -0.75 -13.36 -0.31
N PHE A 238 0.31 -13.98 -0.81
CA PHE A 238 0.28 -15.39 -1.21
C PHE A 238 0.08 -16.33 -0.02
N ASN A 239 0.63 -16.04 1.16
CA ASN A 239 0.32 -16.78 2.40
C ASN A 239 -1.18 -16.75 2.72
N ILE A 240 -1.81 -15.58 2.59
CA ILE A 240 -3.25 -15.40 2.79
C ILE A 240 -4.05 -16.15 1.72
N MET A 241 -3.65 -16.07 0.45
CA MET A 241 -4.32 -16.81 -0.62
C MET A 241 -4.27 -18.33 -0.39
N ILE A 242 -3.15 -18.85 0.11
CA ILE A 242 -3.02 -20.27 0.49
C ILE A 242 -3.92 -20.60 1.68
N GLU A 243 -3.95 -19.74 2.71
CA GLU A 243 -4.80 -19.93 3.89
C GLU A 243 -6.30 -19.95 3.56
N LEU A 244 -6.71 -19.12 2.59
CA LEU A 244 -8.08 -19.10 2.09
C LEU A 244 -8.39 -20.24 1.10
N GLY A 245 -7.41 -21.05 0.70
CA GLY A 245 -7.58 -22.09 -0.31
C GLY A 245 -7.74 -21.56 -1.73
N ILE A 246 -7.20 -20.35 -2.00
CA ILE A 246 -7.27 -19.67 -3.31
C ILE A 246 -6.05 -20.02 -4.18
N TRP A 247 -4.93 -20.40 -3.55
CA TRP A 247 -3.67 -20.65 -4.24
C TRP A 247 -3.01 -21.95 -3.76
N GLN A 248 -2.52 -22.79 -4.69
CA GLN A 248 -1.89 -24.08 -4.41
C GLN A 248 -0.36 -24.08 -4.65
N GLY A 249 0.27 -22.91 -4.75
CA GLY A 249 1.71 -22.79 -4.85
C GLY A 249 2.44 -23.06 -3.53
N GLU A 250 3.78 -23.00 -3.58
CA GLU A 250 4.61 -23.08 -2.38
C GLU A 250 4.31 -21.92 -1.43
N ARG A 251 4.21 -22.22 -0.13
CA ARG A 251 3.97 -21.20 0.89
C ARG A 251 5.26 -20.42 1.17
N PRO A 252 5.28 -19.09 0.93
CA PRO A 252 6.39 -18.26 1.36
C PRO A 252 6.67 -18.36 2.86
N ALA A 253 7.93 -18.13 3.25
CA ALA A 253 8.31 -18.12 4.65
C ALA A 253 7.54 -17.02 5.40
N VAL A 254 6.96 -17.37 6.55
CA VAL A 254 6.21 -16.43 7.40
C VAL A 254 7.18 -15.79 8.38
N LYS A 255 7.21 -14.46 8.39
CA LYS A 255 7.88 -13.65 9.40
C LYS A 255 6.87 -13.30 10.49
N GLU A 256 7.16 -13.66 11.72
CA GLU A 256 6.29 -13.31 12.86
C GLU A 256 6.38 -11.79 13.13
N PRO A 257 5.25 -11.06 13.10
CA PRO A 257 5.26 -9.63 13.34
C PRO A 257 5.37 -9.30 14.82
N ILE A 258 5.87 -8.11 15.11
CA ILE A 258 5.78 -7.53 16.44
C ILE A 258 4.35 -7.04 16.66
N MET A 259 3.72 -7.55 17.73
CA MET A 259 2.40 -7.10 18.15
C MET A 259 2.53 -5.83 18.96
N SER A 260 2.04 -4.72 18.48
CA SER A 260 2.09 -3.42 19.14
C SER A 260 0.70 -2.92 19.48
N THR A 261 0.55 -2.42 20.69
CA THR A 261 -0.65 -1.71 21.17
C THR A 261 -0.29 -0.26 21.49
N GLU A 262 -1.29 0.60 21.63
CA GLU A 262 -1.08 1.97 22.12
C GLU A 262 -0.40 1.94 23.50
N GLY A 263 0.57 2.86 23.71
CA GLY A 263 1.33 2.95 24.96
C GLY A 263 2.71 2.30 24.93
N GLN A 264 3.03 1.51 23.90
CA GLN A 264 4.38 0.96 23.67
C GLN A 264 5.17 1.75 22.64
N VAL A 265 4.57 2.80 22.07
CA VAL A 265 5.17 3.61 21.01
C VAL A 265 5.51 4.99 21.55
N ASP A 266 6.80 5.33 21.47
CA ASP A 266 7.28 6.67 21.74
C ASP A 266 7.25 7.50 20.46
N PHE A 267 6.56 8.66 20.50
CA PHE A 267 6.44 9.60 19.39
C PHE A 267 7.47 10.72 19.59
N ILE A 268 8.41 10.86 18.68
CA ILE A 268 9.48 11.83 18.74
C ILE A 268 9.15 13.00 17.83
N HIS A 269 9.03 14.20 18.43
CA HIS A 269 8.67 15.43 17.73
C HIS A 269 9.82 16.44 17.76
N ALA A 270 9.88 17.28 16.74
CA ALA A 270 10.83 18.39 16.64
C ALA A 270 10.49 19.50 17.66
N GLU A 271 11.49 20.01 18.36
CA GLU A 271 11.38 21.20 19.21
C GLU A 271 11.77 22.48 18.45
N HIS A 272 12.54 22.34 17.35
CA HIS A 272 13.00 23.42 16.49
C HIS A 272 12.52 23.23 15.05
N ALA A 273 12.43 24.32 14.29
CA ALA A 273 12.30 24.30 12.85
C ALA A 273 13.67 24.24 12.20
N GLY A 274 13.80 23.54 11.06
CA GLY A 274 15.05 23.41 10.34
C GLY A 274 15.01 22.30 9.30
N LEU A 275 16.17 21.73 9.00
CA LEU A 275 16.28 20.53 8.18
C LEU A 275 16.63 19.33 9.06
N PHE A 276 15.80 18.29 8.99
CA PHE A 276 16.08 17.03 9.65
C PHE A 276 17.01 16.17 8.79
N VAL A 277 18.11 15.73 9.37
CA VAL A 277 19.10 14.82 8.76
C VAL A 277 19.16 13.55 9.59
N SER A 278 18.68 12.44 9.03
CA SER A 278 18.69 11.14 9.70
C SER A 278 20.12 10.60 9.85
N ALA A 279 20.43 10.02 11.00
CA ALA A 279 21.64 9.26 11.26
C ALA A 279 21.48 7.75 11.00
N LEU A 280 20.24 7.27 10.78
CA LEU A 280 19.92 5.84 10.66
C LEU A 280 20.13 5.27 9.25
N GLY A 281 20.53 6.11 8.27
CA GLY A 281 20.65 5.70 6.87
C GLY A 281 19.30 5.27 6.26
N GLU A 282 19.34 4.32 5.34
CA GLU A 282 18.14 3.85 4.63
C GLU A 282 17.31 2.81 5.43
N GLN A 283 17.90 2.18 6.43
CA GLN A 283 17.27 1.11 7.20
C GLN A 283 16.82 1.59 8.57
N MET A 284 15.51 1.50 8.80
CA MET A 284 14.96 1.55 10.15
C MET A 284 15.18 0.20 10.84
N GLY A 285 15.29 0.19 12.17
CA GLY A 285 15.55 -1.04 12.91
C GLY A 285 15.84 -0.81 14.38
N HIS A 286 16.57 -1.75 14.97
CA HIS A 286 16.92 -1.70 16.38
C HIS A 286 17.75 -0.46 16.74
N ILE A 287 17.38 0.15 17.85
CA ILE A 287 18.05 1.32 18.42
C ILE A 287 18.13 1.19 19.93
N LYS A 288 19.18 1.73 20.55
CA LYS A 288 19.35 1.78 21.98
C LYS A 288 18.94 3.14 22.54
N LYS A 289 18.53 3.15 23.80
CA LYS A 289 18.29 4.40 24.53
C LYS A 289 19.54 5.30 24.49
N GLY A 290 19.32 6.56 24.13
CA GLY A 290 20.40 7.54 23.98
C GLY A 290 21.14 7.49 22.64
N GLU A 291 20.86 6.52 21.78
CA GLU A 291 21.43 6.47 20.43
C GLU A 291 20.79 7.54 19.54
N ARG A 292 21.60 8.10 18.63
CA ARG A 292 21.21 9.21 17.76
C ARG A 292 20.36 8.73 16.60
N ILE A 293 19.18 9.34 16.47
CA ILE A 293 18.26 9.14 15.33
C ILE A 293 18.59 10.11 14.20
N GLY A 294 19.01 11.33 14.52
CA GLY A 294 19.36 12.36 13.56
C GLY A 294 19.54 13.72 14.20
N ASP A 295 19.64 14.75 13.37
CA ASP A 295 19.76 16.13 13.80
C ASP A 295 18.77 17.05 13.10
N ILE A 296 18.43 18.12 13.78
CA ILE A 296 17.81 19.30 13.17
C ILE A 296 18.91 20.33 12.99
N ILE A 297 19.16 20.73 11.75
CA ILE A 297 20.22 21.68 11.43
C ILE A 297 19.66 23.00 10.86
N SER A 298 20.41 24.09 11.08
CA SER A 298 20.21 25.40 10.45
C SER A 298 21.10 25.50 9.20
N PRO A 299 20.53 25.57 7.98
CA PRO A 299 21.35 25.80 6.78
C PRO A 299 21.88 27.22 6.67
N VAL A 300 21.37 28.16 7.48
CA VAL A 300 21.81 29.57 7.47
C VAL A 300 23.06 29.77 8.31
N ASP A 301 23.07 29.17 9.51
CA ASP A 301 24.15 29.39 10.50
C ASP A 301 25.19 28.27 10.49
N GLY A 302 24.85 27.11 9.91
CA GLY A 302 25.66 25.89 9.91
C GLY A 302 25.71 25.22 11.28
N GLU A 303 24.71 25.47 12.13
CA GLU A 303 24.62 24.93 13.48
C GLU A 303 23.65 23.73 13.57
N ILE A 304 23.90 22.84 14.55
CA ILE A 304 22.94 21.83 14.98
C ILE A 304 22.01 22.48 16.00
N LEU A 305 20.74 22.58 15.66
CA LEU A 305 19.72 23.19 16.52
C LEU A 305 19.18 22.20 17.56
N GLN A 306 19.18 20.90 17.23
CA GLN A 306 18.71 19.84 18.12
C GLN A 306 19.29 18.50 17.68
N GLU A 307 19.85 17.75 18.62
CA GLU A 307 20.15 16.32 18.44
C GLU A 307 18.91 15.51 18.80
N ILE A 308 18.55 14.58 17.94
CA ILE A 308 17.41 13.68 18.15
C ILE A 308 17.95 12.33 18.58
N ILE A 309 17.61 11.93 19.80
CA ILE A 309 18.06 10.68 20.43
C ILE A 309 16.87 9.77 20.76
N SER A 310 17.10 8.47 20.79
CA SER A 310 16.07 7.51 21.20
C SER A 310 15.80 7.58 22.71
N PRO A 311 14.52 7.68 23.11
CA PRO A 311 14.15 7.71 24.53
C PRO A 311 14.22 6.33 25.20
N ALA A 312 14.26 5.23 24.42
CA ALA A 312 14.21 3.87 24.90
C ALA A 312 15.01 2.90 24.02
N ASP A 313 15.31 1.72 24.53
CA ASP A 313 15.71 0.57 23.73
C ASP A 313 14.50 0.11 22.92
N GLY A 314 14.66 -0.12 21.63
CA GLY A 314 13.51 -0.46 20.81
C GLY A 314 13.80 -0.61 19.32
N ILE A 315 12.76 -0.37 18.53
CA ILE A 315 12.81 -0.45 17.06
C ILE A 315 12.19 0.83 16.50
N VAL A 316 12.96 1.54 15.69
CA VAL A 316 12.44 2.63 14.86
C VAL A 316 11.67 2.00 13.70
N PHE A 317 10.38 2.22 13.63
CA PHE A 317 9.52 1.68 12.56
C PHE A 317 8.84 2.75 11.72
N SER A 318 9.04 4.03 12.08
CA SER A 318 8.58 5.19 11.33
C SER A 318 9.61 6.31 11.48
N LEU A 319 10.01 6.90 10.34
CA LEU A 319 11.06 7.90 10.29
C LEU A 319 10.73 9.00 9.29
N ARG A 320 10.99 10.26 9.65
CA ARG A 320 10.81 11.40 8.77
C ARG A 320 11.73 11.29 7.55
N GLU A 321 11.15 11.34 6.36
CA GLU A 321 11.86 11.29 5.07
C GLU A 321 12.00 12.68 4.45
N ASN A 322 10.91 13.49 4.50
CA ASN A 322 10.98 14.88 4.04
C ASN A 322 11.74 15.74 5.06
N PRO A 323 12.88 16.33 4.67
CA PRO A 323 13.78 17.00 5.61
C PRO A 323 13.25 18.33 6.14
N VAL A 324 12.36 19.01 5.42
CA VAL A 324 11.83 20.31 5.88
C VAL A 324 10.85 20.08 7.03
N ILE A 325 11.18 20.64 8.19
CA ILE A 325 10.39 20.44 9.40
C ILE A 325 10.14 21.73 10.16
N TYR A 326 9.07 21.72 10.94
CA TYR A 326 8.68 22.77 11.86
C TYR A 326 8.59 22.22 13.28
N LYS A 327 8.59 23.11 14.27
CA LYS A 327 8.33 22.71 15.66
C LYS A 327 7.03 21.90 15.75
N GLY A 328 7.06 20.77 16.45
CA GLY A 328 5.94 19.84 16.58
C GLY A 328 5.83 18.80 15.46
N THR A 329 6.68 18.88 14.40
CA THR A 329 6.71 17.85 13.34
C THR A 329 7.12 16.50 13.93
N LEU A 330 6.38 15.44 13.60
CA LEU A 330 6.76 14.06 13.93
C LEU A 330 8.02 13.67 13.13
N LEU A 331 9.06 13.22 13.86
CA LEU A 331 10.35 12.80 13.29
C LEU A 331 10.48 11.27 13.26
N ALA A 332 10.09 10.58 14.32
CA ALA A 332 10.19 9.14 14.41
C ALA A 332 9.13 8.55 15.34
N ARG A 333 8.84 7.26 15.13
CA ARG A 333 8.14 6.41 16.10
C ARG A 333 9.07 5.27 16.50
N VAL A 334 9.22 5.07 17.78
CA VAL A 334 10.03 3.99 18.35
C VAL A 334 9.11 3.06 19.13
N TYR A 335 9.06 1.79 18.72
CA TYR A 335 8.45 0.75 19.54
C TYR A 335 9.42 0.42 20.67
N ALA A 336 9.04 0.75 21.91
CA ALA A 336 9.88 0.52 23.08
C ALA A 336 9.80 -0.94 23.55
N VAL A 337 10.92 -1.62 23.60
CA VAL A 337 11.04 -2.94 24.24
C VAL A 337 11.20 -2.69 25.75
N ARG A 338 10.09 -2.78 26.47
CA ARG A 338 10.03 -2.56 27.94
C ARG A 338 9.95 -3.88 28.68
#